data_2e182e554d5e82c1217637b60d809e9a
#
_entry.id   2e182e554d5e82c1217637b60d809e9a
#
_cell.length_a   1.000
_cell.length_b   1.000
_cell.length_c   1.000
_cell.angle_alpha   90.00
_cell.angle_beta   90.00
_cell.angle_gamma   90.00
#
_symmetry.space_group_name_H-M   'P 1'
#
loop_
_entity.id
_entity.type
_entity.pdbx_description
1 polymer ?
#
loop_
_entity_poly.entity_id
_entity_poly.type
_entity_poly.pdbx_seq_one_letter_code
_entity_poly.pdbx_strand_id
1 'polypeptide(L)'
;MSFLSSGHTTAALRALSYTSPLAKFKDDTDGIEFYEVVKEIEENFDDHKEELICRLKAISKQIFCADNMMVSYTSAKEGLAYMENAFAAVSKQLNDADVVQTEAKENRCIIHCKKRNEGFKTSSKVQYVARVGNFIDGGEEYTGALQILKVILSYDYLWQNVRVKGGAYGCMSNFNRIGEGYLISYRDPNLEKTMEIYEGVVDYLENF
;
A
#
# COMPACT_ATOMS: atom_id res chain seq x y z
N MET A 1 5.79 -4.94 12.96
CA MET A 1 4.45 -4.44 12.54
C MET A 1 3.36 -5.31 13.13
N SER A 2 2.32 -4.75 13.72
CA SER A 2 1.18 -5.55 14.18
C SER A 2 0.08 -5.53 13.12
N PHE A 3 0.07 -6.49 12.21
CA PHE A 3 -1.00 -6.67 11.23
C PHE A 3 -2.38 -6.84 11.87
N LEU A 4 -2.44 -7.23 13.15
CA LEU A 4 -3.70 -7.44 13.87
C LEU A 4 -4.39 -6.13 14.26
N SER A 5 -3.66 -5.05 14.51
CA SER A 5 -4.25 -3.76 14.90
C SER A 5 -4.90 -3.03 13.72
N SER A 6 -4.41 -3.23 12.50
CA SER A 6 -4.88 -2.63 11.26
C SER A 6 -5.21 -3.68 10.17
N GLY A 7 -5.68 -4.85 10.57
CA GLY A 7 -5.90 -5.99 9.69
C GLY A 7 -6.81 -5.71 8.51
N HIS A 8 -7.78 -4.80 8.65
CA HIS A 8 -8.66 -4.40 7.54
C HIS A 8 -7.91 -3.65 6.44
N THR A 9 -6.98 -2.73 6.78
CA THR A 9 -6.17 -2.02 5.78
C THR A 9 -5.15 -2.94 5.15
N THR A 10 -4.56 -3.85 5.94
CA THR A 10 -3.65 -4.88 5.44
C THR A 10 -4.35 -5.84 4.48
N ALA A 11 -5.56 -6.31 4.82
CA ALA A 11 -6.35 -7.17 3.95
C ALA A 11 -6.75 -6.47 2.65
N ALA A 12 -7.15 -5.18 2.73
CA ALA A 12 -7.47 -4.38 1.55
C ALA A 12 -6.25 -4.17 0.66
N LEU A 13 -5.09 -3.79 1.22
CA LEU A 13 -3.85 -3.60 0.46
C LEU A 13 -3.43 -4.90 -0.23
N ARG A 14 -3.45 -6.02 0.50
CA ARG A 14 -3.10 -7.32 -0.07
C ARG A 14 -4.03 -7.73 -1.18
N ALA A 15 -5.34 -7.58 -1.01
CA ALA A 15 -6.32 -7.88 -2.06
C ALA A 15 -6.15 -6.95 -3.28
N LEU A 16 -5.95 -5.63 -3.09
CA LEU A 16 -5.68 -4.67 -4.16
C LEU A 16 -4.40 -4.97 -4.92
N SER A 17 -3.38 -5.54 -4.28
CA SER A 17 -2.12 -5.90 -4.94
C SER A 17 -2.29 -6.89 -6.10
N TYR A 18 -3.42 -7.58 -6.15
CA TYR A 18 -3.77 -8.49 -7.24
C TYR A 18 -4.45 -7.82 -8.44
N THR A 19 -4.80 -6.54 -8.33
CA THR A 19 -5.53 -5.79 -9.36
C THR A 19 -4.91 -4.43 -9.69
N SER A 20 -3.99 -3.93 -8.86
CA SER A 20 -3.38 -2.61 -8.99
C SER A 20 -1.86 -2.68 -8.88
N PRO A 21 -1.11 -2.25 -9.92
CA PRO A 21 0.36 -2.18 -9.85
C PRO A 21 0.87 -1.30 -8.71
N LEU A 22 0.17 -0.20 -8.40
CA LEU A 22 0.51 0.67 -7.28
C LEU A 22 0.33 -0.04 -5.93
N ALA A 23 -0.79 -0.76 -5.77
CA ALA A 23 -1.04 -1.54 -4.55
C ALA A 23 -0.04 -2.70 -4.43
N LYS A 24 0.35 -3.35 -5.53
CA LYS A 24 1.39 -4.38 -5.54
C LYS A 24 2.73 -3.82 -5.09
N PHE A 25 3.13 -2.66 -5.61
CA PHE A 25 4.36 -1.99 -5.15
C PHE A 25 4.31 -1.67 -3.63
N LYS A 26 3.17 -1.20 -3.13
CA LYS A 26 3.01 -0.93 -1.69
C LYS A 26 3.05 -2.20 -0.84
N ASP A 27 2.45 -3.30 -1.32
CA ASP A 27 2.50 -4.59 -0.62
C ASP A 27 3.93 -5.16 -0.58
N ASP A 28 4.70 -4.97 -1.67
CA ASP A 28 6.11 -5.38 -1.77
C ASP A 28 7.04 -4.56 -0.86
N THR A 29 6.65 -3.34 -0.49
CA THR A 29 7.50 -2.42 0.28
C THR A 29 7.07 -2.23 1.74
N ASP A 30 5.81 -2.49 2.09
CA ASP A 30 5.26 -2.27 3.44
C ASP A 30 4.09 -3.21 3.80
N GLY A 31 3.73 -4.16 2.94
CA GLY A 31 2.62 -5.08 3.15
C GLY A 31 3.02 -6.47 3.61
N ILE A 32 2.14 -7.44 3.31
CA ILE A 32 2.36 -8.85 3.67
C ILE A 32 3.54 -9.42 2.87
N GLU A 33 3.68 -9.07 1.59
CA GLU A 33 4.81 -9.54 0.78
C GLU A 33 6.15 -9.08 1.36
N PHE A 34 6.24 -7.82 1.79
CA PHE A 34 7.42 -7.31 2.49
C PHE A 34 7.71 -8.10 3.77
N TYR A 35 6.68 -8.39 4.56
CA TYR A 35 6.83 -9.19 5.77
C TYR A 35 7.38 -10.59 5.49
N GLU A 36 6.87 -11.28 4.46
CA GLU A 36 7.34 -12.62 4.09
C GLU A 36 8.82 -12.61 3.66
N VAL A 37 9.23 -11.59 2.90
CA VAL A 37 10.65 -11.41 2.52
C VAL A 37 11.53 -11.16 3.75
N VAL A 38 11.11 -10.29 4.67
CA VAL A 38 11.89 -10.00 5.89
C VAL A 38 11.97 -11.24 6.78
N LYS A 39 10.88 -11.98 6.91
CA LYS A 39 10.83 -13.23 7.68
C LYS A 39 11.76 -14.28 7.08
N GLU A 40 11.78 -14.44 5.78
CA GLU A 40 12.67 -15.37 5.09
C GLU A 40 14.15 -15.00 5.30
N ILE A 41 14.48 -13.70 5.21
CA ILE A 41 15.82 -13.20 5.52
C ILE A 41 16.18 -13.43 6.99
N GLU A 42 15.25 -13.27 7.93
CA GLU A 42 15.49 -13.51 9.36
C GLU A 42 15.76 -15.00 9.64
N GLU A 43 14.95 -15.90 9.07
CA GLU A 43 15.07 -17.34 9.25
C GLU A 43 16.37 -17.91 8.65
N ASN A 44 16.88 -17.31 7.56
CA ASN A 44 18.07 -17.72 6.83
C ASN A 44 19.15 -16.61 6.80
N PHE A 45 19.29 -15.85 7.88
CA PHE A 45 20.11 -14.63 7.91
C PHE A 45 21.57 -14.85 7.51
N ASP A 46 22.18 -15.92 7.94
CA ASP A 46 23.58 -16.21 7.64
C ASP A 46 23.82 -16.43 6.14
N ASP A 47 22.85 -16.95 5.41
CA ASP A 47 22.95 -17.18 3.97
C ASP A 47 22.72 -15.88 3.17
N HIS A 48 21.92 -14.95 3.70
CA HIS A 48 21.55 -13.69 3.02
C HIS A 48 22.40 -12.49 3.39
N LYS A 49 23.10 -12.51 4.54
CA LYS A 49 23.76 -11.32 5.10
C LYS A 49 24.77 -10.63 4.17
N GLU A 50 25.60 -11.39 3.47
CA GLU A 50 26.64 -10.81 2.60
C GLU A 50 26.02 -10.12 1.38
N GLU A 51 25.02 -10.76 0.77
CA GLU A 51 24.26 -10.17 -0.34
C GLU A 51 23.50 -8.91 0.11
N LEU A 52 22.82 -8.97 1.27
CA LEU A 52 22.10 -7.85 1.83
C LEU A 52 23.01 -6.66 2.10
N ILE A 53 24.18 -6.89 2.71
CA ILE A 53 25.19 -5.84 2.96
C ILE A 53 25.65 -5.22 1.64
N CYS A 54 25.93 -6.04 0.62
CA CYS A 54 26.38 -5.57 -0.68
C CYS A 54 25.31 -4.69 -1.35
N ARG A 55 24.05 -5.14 -1.37
CA ARG A 55 22.91 -4.40 -1.94
C ARG A 55 22.64 -3.09 -1.19
N LEU A 56 22.65 -3.10 0.15
CA LEU A 56 22.48 -1.89 0.96
C LEU A 56 23.58 -0.86 0.73
N LYS A 57 24.84 -1.30 0.63
CA LYS A 57 25.95 -0.41 0.30
C LYS A 57 25.81 0.18 -1.11
N ALA A 58 25.38 -0.61 -2.10
CA ALA A 58 25.16 -0.13 -3.46
C ALA A 58 24.05 0.92 -3.51
N ILE A 59 22.90 0.66 -2.87
CA ILE A 59 21.78 1.59 -2.78
C ILE A 59 22.18 2.87 -2.03
N SER A 60 22.89 2.74 -0.91
CA SER A 60 23.38 3.89 -0.13
C SER A 60 24.26 4.82 -0.97
N LYS A 61 25.16 4.26 -1.78
CA LYS A 61 26.00 5.06 -2.70
C LYS A 61 25.21 5.77 -3.79
N GLN A 62 24.14 5.17 -4.28
CA GLN A 62 23.26 5.78 -5.31
C GLN A 62 22.37 6.88 -4.75
N ILE A 63 21.88 6.72 -3.52
CA ILE A 63 20.95 7.68 -2.90
C ILE A 63 21.71 8.87 -2.29
N PHE A 64 22.77 8.59 -1.53
CA PHE A 64 23.54 9.61 -0.81
C PHE A 64 24.67 10.16 -1.68
N CYS A 65 24.32 10.85 -2.75
CA CYS A 65 25.24 11.59 -3.61
C CYS A 65 24.76 13.05 -3.74
N ALA A 66 25.69 13.96 -4.04
CA ALA A 66 25.38 15.39 -4.12
C ALA A 66 24.34 15.71 -5.22
N ASP A 67 24.35 14.96 -6.33
CA ASP A 67 23.44 15.17 -7.46
C ASP A 67 21.98 14.85 -7.12
N ASN A 68 21.74 14.01 -6.10
CA ASN A 68 20.41 13.69 -5.60
C ASN A 68 19.93 14.61 -4.47
N MET A 69 20.81 15.52 -4.01
CA MET A 69 20.51 16.35 -2.86
C MET A 69 19.66 17.57 -3.24
N MET A 70 18.52 17.73 -2.58
CA MET A 70 17.70 18.94 -2.65
C MET A 70 17.59 19.55 -1.27
N VAL A 71 17.90 20.85 -1.16
CA VAL A 71 17.79 21.58 0.10
C VAL A 71 16.75 22.68 -0.04
N SER A 72 15.78 22.71 0.88
CA SER A 72 14.84 23.80 1.06
C SER A 72 15.18 24.54 2.35
N TYR A 73 15.39 25.83 2.25
CA TYR A 73 15.79 26.67 3.37
C TYR A 73 14.95 27.94 3.45
N THR A 74 14.36 28.18 4.61
CA THR A 74 13.55 29.37 4.86
C THR A 74 14.13 30.13 6.05
N SER A 75 14.64 31.32 5.82
CA SER A 75 15.27 32.17 6.84
C SER A 75 15.29 33.63 6.40
N ALA A 76 15.78 34.50 7.28
CA ALA A 76 16.18 35.84 6.91
C ALA A 76 17.38 35.83 5.95
N LYS A 77 17.53 36.87 5.14
CA LYS A 77 18.56 36.96 4.10
C LYS A 77 19.98 36.74 4.64
N GLU A 78 20.24 37.17 5.86
CA GLU A 78 21.53 37.06 6.54
C GLU A 78 21.93 35.58 6.84
N GLY A 79 20.93 34.69 6.94
CA GLY A 79 21.16 33.26 7.15
C GLY A 79 21.60 32.48 5.90
N LEU A 80 21.40 33.06 4.70
CA LEU A 80 21.65 32.35 3.44
C LEU A 80 23.14 31.95 3.29
N ALA A 81 24.06 32.83 3.59
CA ALA A 81 25.49 32.54 3.46
C ALA A 81 25.98 31.40 4.37
N TYR A 82 25.40 31.26 5.55
CA TYR A 82 25.69 30.13 6.44
C TYR A 82 25.20 28.81 5.85
N MET A 83 24.01 28.85 5.26
CA MET A 83 23.43 27.68 4.61
C MET A 83 24.21 27.25 3.38
N GLU A 84 24.60 28.18 2.51
CA GLU A 84 25.41 27.93 1.32
C GLU A 84 26.76 27.26 1.69
N ASN A 85 27.42 27.76 2.73
CA ASN A 85 28.67 27.17 3.22
C ASN A 85 28.48 25.75 3.79
N ALA A 86 27.41 25.53 4.57
CA ALA A 86 27.08 24.21 5.10
C ALA A 86 26.75 23.22 3.98
N PHE A 87 25.96 23.65 2.99
CA PHE A 87 25.61 22.86 1.82
C PHE A 87 26.85 22.49 1.01
N ALA A 88 27.75 23.43 0.74
CA ALA A 88 28.99 23.17 0.02
C ALA A 88 29.91 22.15 0.75
N ALA A 89 29.97 22.22 2.08
CA ALA A 89 30.76 21.28 2.89
C ALA A 89 30.14 19.84 2.82
N VAL A 90 28.82 19.71 2.94
CA VAL A 90 28.13 18.42 2.83
C VAL A 90 28.24 17.85 1.42
N SER A 91 28.02 18.68 0.39
CA SER A 91 28.17 18.28 -1.02
C SER A 91 29.54 17.73 -1.33
N LYS A 92 30.57 18.39 -0.80
CA LYS A 92 31.97 17.92 -0.95
C LYS A 92 32.18 16.52 -0.34
N GLN A 93 31.69 16.31 0.88
CA GLN A 93 31.79 15.00 1.55
C GLN A 93 31.03 13.89 0.80
N LEU A 94 29.90 14.22 0.19
CA LEU A 94 29.11 13.25 -0.61
C LEU A 94 29.77 12.93 -1.96
N ASN A 95 30.44 13.90 -2.58
CA ASN A 95 31.17 13.70 -3.85
C ASN A 95 32.50 12.95 -3.67
N ASP A 96 33.15 13.07 -2.52
CA ASP A 96 34.36 12.33 -2.20
C ASP A 96 34.10 10.82 -1.93
N ALA A 97 32.83 10.41 -1.77
CA ALA A 97 32.46 9.00 -1.75
C ALA A 97 32.42 8.48 -3.19
N ASP A 98 33.16 7.39 -3.50
CA ASP A 98 33.19 6.72 -4.82
C ASP A 98 31.77 6.50 -5.38
N VAL A 99 31.24 7.50 -6.07
CA VAL A 99 29.92 7.45 -6.70
C VAL A 99 30.07 6.74 -8.02
N VAL A 100 29.55 5.54 -8.13
CA VAL A 100 29.32 4.91 -9.42
C VAL A 100 28.14 5.65 -10.06
N GLN A 101 28.46 6.57 -10.99
CA GLN A 101 27.43 7.13 -11.88
C GLN A 101 26.86 5.99 -12.70
N THR A 102 25.80 5.41 -12.19
CA THR A 102 24.93 4.55 -12.99
C THR A 102 24.05 5.51 -13.77
N GLU A 103 24.23 5.57 -15.11
CA GLU A 103 23.22 6.17 -15.96
C GLU A 103 21.87 5.59 -15.52
N ALA A 104 20.96 6.47 -15.11
CA ALA A 104 19.60 6.08 -14.76
C ALA A 104 18.95 5.52 -16.04
N LYS A 105 19.20 4.24 -16.30
CA LYS A 105 18.37 3.53 -17.29
C LYS A 105 16.95 3.64 -16.74
N GLU A 106 16.05 4.24 -17.52
CA GLU A 106 14.61 4.19 -17.27
C GLU A 106 14.15 2.72 -17.30
N ASN A 107 14.54 1.98 -16.30
CA ASN A 107 14.00 0.64 -16.06
C ASN A 107 12.59 0.84 -15.48
N ARG A 108 11.63 1.09 -16.38
CA ARG A 108 10.22 0.98 -16.02
C ARG A 108 9.96 -0.46 -15.60
N CYS A 109 9.92 -0.66 -14.29
CA CYS A 109 9.50 -1.94 -13.76
C CYS A 109 8.01 -2.13 -14.08
N ILE A 110 7.71 -3.04 -15.01
CA ILE A 110 6.33 -3.42 -15.31
C ILE A 110 5.90 -4.40 -14.24
N ILE A 111 5.02 -3.96 -13.35
CA ILE A 111 4.45 -4.79 -12.30
C ILE A 111 3.24 -5.51 -12.87
N HIS A 112 3.31 -6.84 -12.91
CA HIS A 112 2.21 -7.69 -13.35
C HIS A 112 1.36 -8.13 -12.15
N CYS A 113 0.08 -7.80 -12.19
CA CYS A 113 -0.90 -8.24 -11.21
C CYS A 113 -1.61 -9.51 -11.71
N LYS A 114 -1.84 -10.47 -10.81
CA LYS A 114 -2.58 -11.69 -11.10
C LYS A 114 -3.70 -11.85 -10.09
N LYS A 115 -4.95 -11.84 -10.55
CA LYS A 115 -6.13 -12.04 -9.69
C LYS A 115 -6.04 -13.35 -8.93
N ARG A 116 -6.33 -13.28 -7.64
CA ARG A 116 -6.21 -14.41 -6.73
C ARG A 116 -7.09 -14.19 -5.49
N ASN A 117 -7.63 -15.29 -4.94
CA ASN A 117 -8.26 -15.30 -3.63
C ASN A 117 -7.27 -15.89 -2.63
N GLU A 118 -7.16 -15.26 -1.47
CA GLU A 118 -6.18 -15.64 -0.47
C GLU A 118 -6.75 -15.45 0.94
N GLY A 119 -6.33 -16.28 1.88
CA GLY A 119 -6.70 -16.18 3.28
C GLY A 119 -5.50 -16.44 4.19
N PHE A 120 -5.32 -15.57 5.19
CA PHE A 120 -4.26 -15.69 6.19
C PHE A 120 -4.85 -16.13 7.53
N LYS A 121 -4.27 -17.17 8.12
CA LYS A 121 -4.65 -17.62 9.47
C LYS A 121 -3.88 -16.81 10.50
N THR A 122 -4.61 -16.30 11.49
CA THR A 122 -4.02 -15.59 12.64
C THR A 122 -4.57 -16.18 13.94
N SER A 123 -3.98 -15.77 15.07
CA SER A 123 -4.49 -16.12 16.42
C SER A 123 -5.74 -15.31 16.81
N SER A 124 -6.18 -14.39 15.98
CA SER A 124 -7.36 -13.56 16.24
C SER A 124 -8.65 -14.38 16.18
N LYS A 125 -9.62 -14.03 17.05
CA LYS A 125 -10.98 -14.60 17.01
C LYS A 125 -11.91 -13.85 16.06
N VAL A 126 -11.44 -12.78 15.45
CA VAL A 126 -12.17 -11.94 14.49
C VAL A 126 -11.42 -11.88 13.18
N GLN A 127 -12.14 -11.59 12.13
CA GLN A 127 -11.64 -11.58 10.76
C GLN A 127 -11.64 -10.16 10.19
N TYR A 128 -10.94 -10.00 9.09
CA TYR A 128 -10.93 -8.81 8.24
C TYR A 128 -11.19 -9.29 6.83
N VAL A 129 -12.39 -9.02 6.32
CA VAL A 129 -12.83 -9.53 5.03
C VAL A 129 -12.75 -8.39 4.02
N ALA A 130 -11.99 -8.59 2.94
CA ALA A 130 -11.82 -7.61 1.88
C ALA A 130 -12.20 -8.21 0.52
N ARG A 131 -13.00 -7.47 -0.26
CA ARG A 131 -13.28 -7.74 -1.66
C ARG A 131 -12.91 -6.50 -2.46
N VAL A 132 -12.15 -6.66 -3.51
CA VAL A 132 -11.60 -5.56 -4.29
C VAL A 132 -11.80 -5.77 -5.78
N GLY A 133 -11.69 -4.69 -6.54
CA GLY A 133 -11.67 -4.71 -8.00
C GLY A 133 -11.05 -3.43 -8.56
N ASN A 134 -10.76 -3.45 -9.85
CA ASN A 134 -10.42 -2.26 -10.60
C ASN A 134 -11.50 -2.03 -11.65
N PHE A 135 -12.27 -0.94 -11.52
CA PHE A 135 -13.37 -0.65 -12.43
C PHE A 135 -12.88 -0.01 -13.73
N ILE A 136 -11.71 0.64 -13.75
CA ILE A 136 -11.11 1.15 -15.00
C ILE A 136 -10.69 -0.02 -15.90
N ASP A 137 -10.16 -1.11 -15.34
CA ASP A 137 -9.87 -2.33 -16.11
C ASP A 137 -11.15 -2.97 -16.68
N GLY A 138 -12.31 -2.70 -16.06
CA GLY A 138 -13.63 -3.06 -16.56
C GLY A 138 -14.19 -2.14 -17.64
N GLY A 139 -13.48 -1.07 -18.00
CA GLY A 139 -13.90 -0.10 -19.00
C GLY A 139 -14.70 1.09 -18.45
N GLU A 140 -14.81 1.21 -17.13
CA GLU A 140 -15.56 2.28 -16.49
C GLU A 140 -14.65 3.45 -16.09
N GLU A 141 -15.21 4.66 -16.06
CA GLU A 141 -14.49 5.86 -15.66
C GLU A 141 -14.85 6.31 -14.24
N TYR A 142 -13.91 7.00 -13.59
CA TYR A 142 -14.19 7.62 -12.29
C TYR A 142 -15.11 8.82 -12.47
N THR A 143 -16.25 8.82 -11.77
CA THR A 143 -17.18 9.95 -11.73
C THR A 143 -17.52 10.32 -10.28
N GLY A 144 -18.09 11.53 -10.08
CA GLY A 144 -18.61 11.96 -8.78
C GLY A 144 -19.72 11.06 -8.22
N ALA A 145 -20.44 10.33 -9.07
CA ALA A 145 -21.45 9.35 -8.65
C ALA A 145 -20.88 8.25 -7.76
N LEU A 146 -19.61 7.85 -7.97
CA LEU A 146 -18.93 6.86 -7.12
C LEU A 146 -18.77 7.34 -5.67
N GLN A 147 -18.71 8.64 -5.41
CA GLN A 147 -18.69 9.17 -4.03
C GLN A 147 -20.08 9.04 -3.37
N ILE A 148 -21.16 9.21 -4.14
CA ILE A 148 -22.52 8.97 -3.66
C ILE A 148 -22.71 7.49 -3.40
N LEU A 149 -22.29 6.63 -4.34
CA LEU A 149 -22.34 5.19 -4.21
C LEU A 149 -21.60 4.70 -2.95
N LYS A 150 -20.41 5.24 -2.69
CA LYS A 150 -19.66 4.96 -1.47
C LYS A 150 -20.49 5.25 -0.20
N VAL A 151 -21.20 6.38 -0.16
CA VAL A 151 -22.02 6.75 0.99
C VAL A 151 -23.19 5.78 1.16
N ILE A 152 -23.93 5.52 0.08
CA ILE A 152 -25.05 4.57 0.08
C ILE A 152 -24.60 3.19 0.56
N LEU A 153 -23.55 2.64 -0.05
CA LEU A 153 -23.05 1.32 0.33
C LEU A 153 -22.54 1.26 1.77
N SER A 154 -21.77 2.24 2.20
CA SER A 154 -21.17 2.21 3.54
C SER A 154 -22.19 2.39 4.65
N TYR A 155 -23.13 3.35 4.52
CA TYR A 155 -24.02 3.75 5.62
C TYR A 155 -25.40 3.12 5.58
N ASP A 156 -25.82 2.59 4.43
CA ASP A 156 -27.09 1.87 4.34
C ASP A 156 -26.85 0.37 4.21
N TYR A 157 -26.35 -0.10 3.08
CA TYR A 157 -26.26 -1.53 2.79
C TYR A 157 -25.29 -2.29 3.71
N LEU A 158 -24.02 -1.88 3.74
CA LEU A 158 -23.00 -2.58 4.51
C LEU A 158 -23.24 -2.42 6.02
N TRP A 159 -23.59 -1.21 6.44
CA TRP A 159 -23.90 -0.96 7.86
C TRP A 159 -24.99 -1.87 8.40
N GLN A 160 -26.11 -1.99 7.66
CA GLN A 160 -27.23 -2.82 8.10
C GLN A 160 -26.91 -4.31 8.05
N ASN A 161 -26.24 -4.78 7.00
CA ASN A 161 -26.09 -6.22 6.78
C ASN A 161 -24.81 -6.77 7.41
N VAL A 162 -23.66 -6.08 7.32
CA VAL A 162 -22.38 -6.55 7.85
C VAL A 162 -22.22 -6.19 9.33
N ARG A 163 -22.57 -4.94 9.72
CA ARG A 163 -22.38 -4.51 11.10
C ARG A 163 -23.57 -4.86 11.99
N VAL A 164 -24.78 -4.34 11.69
CA VAL A 164 -25.95 -4.47 12.60
C VAL A 164 -26.41 -5.92 12.67
N LYS A 165 -26.66 -6.56 11.55
CA LYS A 165 -27.11 -7.95 11.48
C LYS A 165 -25.99 -8.96 11.57
N GLY A 166 -24.81 -8.64 10.99
CA GLY A 166 -23.65 -9.53 10.92
C GLY A 166 -22.76 -9.49 12.16
N GLY A 167 -22.80 -8.41 12.96
CA GLY A 167 -22.05 -8.27 14.20
C GLY A 167 -20.59 -7.83 14.01
N ALA A 168 -20.19 -7.41 12.80
CA ALA A 168 -18.87 -6.79 12.58
C ALA A 168 -18.76 -5.46 13.33
N TYR A 169 -17.56 -5.12 13.78
CA TYR A 169 -17.33 -3.84 14.47
C TYR A 169 -17.44 -2.65 13.50
N GLY A 170 -17.05 -2.83 12.25
CA GLY A 170 -17.15 -1.82 11.20
C GLY A 170 -17.14 -2.43 9.81
N CYS A 171 -17.58 -1.64 8.85
CA CYS A 171 -17.57 -1.96 7.43
C CYS A 171 -17.45 -0.68 6.63
N MET A 172 -16.85 -0.74 5.44
CA MET A 172 -16.70 0.41 4.57
C MET A 172 -16.53 0.02 3.10
N SER A 173 -16.89 0.94 2.22
CA SER A 173 -16.56 0.89 0.81
C SER A 173 -15.76 2.11 0.40
N ASN A 174 -14.97 2.00 -0.64
CA ASN A 174 -14.29 3.14 -1.23
C ASN A 174 -14.04 2.92 -2.72
N PHE A 175 -14.01 4.02 -3.48
CA PHE A 175 -13.71 4.07 -4.90
C PHE A 175 -12.78 5.24 -5.14
N ASN A 176 -11.63 5.02 -5.78
CA ASN A 176 -10.66 6.07 -6.02
C ASN A 176 -10.44 6.35 -7.52
N ARG A 177 -9.73 7.45 -7.82
CA ARG A 177 -9.53 7.93 -9.19
C ARG A 177 -8.63 7.05 -10.06
N ILE A 178 -7.89 6.11 -9.47
CA ILE A 178 -7.04 5.16 -10.19
C ILE A 178 -7.75 3.82 -10.45
N GLY A 179 -9.06 3.78 -10.22
CA GLY A 179 -9.90 2.62 -10.52
C GLY A 179 -10.06 1.61 -9.41
N GLU A 180 -9.36 1.78 -8.28
CA GLU A 180 -9.48 0.84 -7.18
C GLU A 180 -10.82 1.01 -6.46
N GLY A 181 -11.57 -0.08 -6.37
CA GLY A 181 -12.78 -0.20 -5.58
C GLY A 181 -12.65 -1.32 -4.56
N TYR A 182 -13.15 -1.11 -3.33
CA TYR A 182 -13.15 -2.15 -2.32
C TYR A 182 -14.34 -2.08 -1.37
N LEU A 183 -14.69 -3.26 -0.84
CA LEU A 183 -15.56 -3.47 0.29
C LEU A 183 -14.74 -4.17 1.37
N ILE A 184 -14.76 -3.67 2.60
CA ILE A 184 -14.01 -4.27 3.71
C ILE A 184 -14.84 -4.30 4.99
N SER A 185 -14.60 -5.34 5.81
CA SER A 185 -15.10 -5.43 7.17
C SER A 185 -13.97 -5.38 8.20
N TYR A 186 -14.30 -4.94 9.40
CA TYR A 186 -13.37 -4.75 10.50
C TYR A 186 -13.86 -5.50 11.73
N ARG A 187 -13.01 -6.39 12.27
CA ARG A 187 -13.34 -7.27 13.41
C ARG A 187 -14.68 -7.98 13.19
N ASP A 188 -14.72 -8.72 12.11
CA ASP A 188 -15.91 -9.42 11.64
C ASP A 188 -15.93 -10.84 12.21
N PRO A 189 -17.03 -11.30 12.81
CA PRO A 189 -17.17 -12.68 13.25
C PRO A 189 -17.49 -13.65 12.10
N ASN A 190 -17.89 -13.15 10.91
CA ASN A 190 -18.37 -13.96 9.81
C ASN A 190 -17.54 -13.76 8.54
N LEU A 191 -17.02 -14.83 7.94
CA LEU A 191 -16.33 -14.77 6.66
C LEU A 191 -17.31 -14.99 5.49
N GLU A 192 -17.95 -16.14 5.45
CA GLU A 192 -18.82 -16.56 4.34
C GLU A 192 -20.01 -15.62 4.17
N LYS A 193 -20.73 -15.36 5.24
CA LYS A 193 -21.88 -14.47 5.23
C LYS A 193 -21.53 -13.04 4.77
N THR A 194 -20.37 -12.53 5.16
CA THR A 194 -19.93 -11.20 4.73
C THR A 194 -19.58 -11.21 3.24
N MET A 195 -18.98 -12.29 2.73
CA MET A 195 -18.72 -12.42 1.29
C MET A 195 -20.04 -12.50 0.49
N GLU A 196 -21.05 -13.24 0.97
CA GLU A 196 -22.40 -13.27 0.37
C GLU A 196 -23.04 -11.88 0.33
N ILE A 197 -22.89 -11.09 1.41
CA ILE A 197 -23.37 -9.71 1.45
C ILE A 197 -22.65 -8.86 0.40
N TYR A 198 -21.33 -9.02 0.22
CA TYR A 198 -20.61 -8.29 -0.82
C TYR A 198 -21.04 -8.69 -2.24
N GLU A 199 -21.44 -9.92 -2.46
CA GLU A 199 -22.00 -10.39 -3.74
C GLU A 199 -23.37 -9.79 -4.02
N GLY A 200 -24.19 -9.61 -3.00
CA GLY A 200 -25.54 -9.03 -3.12
C GLY A 200 -25.58 -7.52 -3.33
N VAL A 201 -24.44 -6.83 -3.45
CA VAL A 201 -24.40 -5.36 -3.66
C VAL A 201 -25.11 -4.95 -4.96
N VAL A 202 -24.95 -5.73 -6.02
CA VAL A 202 -25.54 -5.40 -7.33
C VAL A 202 -27.06 -5.49 -7.24
N ASP A 203 -27.57 -6.59 -6.71
CA ASP A 203 -29.02 -6.79 -6.54
C ASP A 203 -29.65 -5.70 -5.67
N TYR A 204 -28.93 -5.27 -4.62
CA TYR A 204 -29.39 -4.16 -3.79
C TYR A 204 -29.50 -2.86 -4.58
N LEU A 205 -28.51 -2.54 -5.40
CA LEU A 205 -28.47 -1.29 -6.17
C LEU A 205 -29.51 -1.27 -7.30
N GLU A 206 -29.80 -2.42 -7.91
CA GLU A 206 -30.83 -2.53 -8.94
C GLU A 206 -32.24 -2.33 -8.37
N ASN A 207 -32.42 -2.55 -7.06
CA ASN A 207 -33.72 -2.40 -6.37
C ASN A 207 -33.75 -1.17 -5.42
N PHE A 208 -32.77 -0.27 -5.53
CA PHE A 208 -32.62 0.90 -4.66
C PHE A 208 -33.60 2.03 -4.97
#